data_28a33cda134905d9be5824559fea674f
#
_entry.id   28a33cda134905d9be5824559fea674f
#
_cell.length_a   1.000
_cell.length_b   1.000
_cell.length_c   1.000
_cell.angle_alpha   90.00
_cell.angle_beta   90.00
_cell.angle_gamma   90.00
#
_symmetry.space_group_name_H-M   'P 1'
#
loop_
_entity.id
_entity.type
_entity.pdbx_description
1 polymer ?
#
loop_
_entity_poly.entity_id
_entity_poly.type
_entity_poly.pdbx_seq_one_letter_code
_entity_poly.pdbx_strand_id
1 'polypeptide(L)'
;MYRQSGHKLFLPMAVICVLWASLGCRRDQGGHVPQQGDTIPMAYAANLLMVERGGDIDVTMKDPWHEGRILAHYLLTADTTREGKDVIHVPLRRAAVFSSVHCALFHELGALSSVRGVCDLQYNPLPYIHSGVESGRISHLGNNMEPNLERLIDMMPDAILRSPYEQNGGYGKLGKLNIPVVECADYMEVSALARAEWIRFYGRLVGKAELADSIFRGVASRYQQLKEQAGHSSQRPRLICEAPYNGQWFMPAGGSPMGQMYADAGADYLFSDIPGTGSAPLSIEHVLERALGSEIWLVKTYGLQSKAQLVADTPLLRGIRAQVWTCDPYEMKFYEETPFHPDLLLENLVALLHPQLGISPVREYFHRVP
;
A
#
# COMPACT_ATOMS: atom_id res chain seq x y z
N MET A 1 53.44 18.75 53.18
CA MET A 1 53.99 19.99 53.78
C MET A 1 52.95 21.08 53.62
N TYR A 2 52.47 21.53 54.76
CA TYR A 2 51.79 22.81 55.05
C TYR A 2 50.53 23.20 54.26
N ARG A 3 49.33 23.17 54.87
CA ARG A 3 48.68 24.07 55.87
C ARG A 3 48.48 25.48 55.28
N GLN A 4 47.36 26.16 55.31
CA GLN A 4 46.24 26.38 56.29
C GLN A 4 45.28 27.32 55.55
N SER A 5 43.98 27.18 55.59
CA SER A 5 43.05 27.67 56.63
C SER A 5 42.79 29.19 56.58
N GLY A 6 41.57 29.60 56.46
CA GLY A 6 41.09 30.94 56.61
C GLY A 6 39.59 31.11 56.46
N HIS A 7 38.86 30.91 57.57
CA HIS A 7 37.46 31.30 57.72
C HIS A 7 37.29 32.83 57.77
N LYS A 8 36.14 33.34 57.39
CA LYS A 8 35.25 34.31 58.07
C LYS A 8 34.36 34.95 57.02
N LEU A 9 33.15 35.07 57.16
CA LEU A 9 32.09 35.38 58.15
C LEU A 9 31.19 36.51 57.59
N PHE A 10 29.93 36.22 57.41
CA PHE A 10 28.70 37.02 57.57
C PHE A 10 28.68 38.52 57.19
N LEU A 11 27.73 38.97 56.43
CA LEU A 11 26.41 39.48 56.86
C LEU A 11 25.60 40.01 55.69
N PRO A 12 24.31 40.08 55.80
CA PRO A 12 23.40 40.32 54.69
C PRO A 12 23.08 41.80 54.54
N MET A 13 22.80 42.23 53.33
CA MET A 13 22.13 43.50 53.14
C MET A 13 20.93 43.35 52.20
N ALA A 14 19.83 43.54 52.84
CA ALA A 14 18.51 43.56 52.28
C ALA A 14 18.25 44.87 51.48
N VAL A 15 17.28 44.78 50.60
CA VAL A 15 16.31 45.82 50.23
C VAL A 15 16.78 46.81 49.16
N ILE A 16 16.14 46.84 48.00
CA ILE A 16 15.07 47.78 47.68
C ILE A 16 14.39 47.35 46.36
N CYS A 17 13.10 47.06 46.47
CA CYS A 17 12.18 47.00 45.36
C CYS A 17 12.03 48.38 44.71
N VAL A 18 12.28 48.45 43.39
CA VAL A 18 11.78 49.55 42.61
C VAL A 18 10.89 48.97 41.52
N LEU A 19 9.59 49.09 41.75
CA LEU A 19 8.55 48.85 40.74
C LEU A 19 8.70 49.90 39.62
N TRP A 20 9.12 49.47 38.47
CA TRP A 20 8.88 50.21 37.24
C TRP A 20 7.79 49.48 36.47
N ALA A 21 6.57 49.99 36.54
CA ALA A 21 5.47 49.68 35.65
C ALA A 21 5.77 50.32 34.31
N SER A 22 6.34 49.57 33.38
CA SER A 22 6.35 49.90 31.97
C SER A 22 5.09 49.31 31.32
N LEU A 23 4.13 50.15 31.03
CA LEU A 23 3.06 49.83 30.07
C LEU A 23 3.72 49.54 28.72
N GLY A 24 4.04 48.30 28.43
CA GLY A 24 4.35 47.80 27.13
C GLY A 24 3.06 47.37 26.47
N CYS A 25 2.62 48.06 25.45
CA CYS A 25 1.62 47.57 24.52
C CYS A 25 2.07 46.22 23.96
N ARG A 26 1.51 45.14 24.48
CA ARG A 26 1.59 43.84 23.84
C ARG A 26 0.79 43.93 22.56
N ARG A 27 1.46 44.07 21.41
CA ARG A 27 0.95 43.67 20.12
C ARG A 27 0.61 42.19 20.28
N ASP A 28 -0.66 41.88 20.26
CA ASP A 28 -1.18 40.52 20.11
C ASP A 28 -0.69 40.02 18.76
N GLN A 29 0.45 39.33 18.76
CA GLN A 29 0.75 38.40 17.70
C GLN A 29 -0.16 37.21 17.98
N GLY A 30 -1.26 37.14 17.25
CA GLY A 30 -2.16 36.00 17.24
C GLY A 30 -1.36 34.73 16.98
N GLY A 31 -0.86 34.13 18.06
CA GLY A 31 -0.32 32.79 18.03
C GLY A 31 -1.45 31.87 17.63
N HIS A 32 -1.40 31.35 16.42
CA HIS A 32 -2.21 30.21 16.05
C HIS A 32 -1.91 29.12 17.08
N VAL A 33 -2.80 28.96 18.04
CA VAL A 33 -2.86 27.75 18.87
C VAL A 33 -3.20 26.64 17.86
N PRO A 34 -2.34 25.63 17.66
CA PRO A 34 -2.67 24.52 16.78
C PRO A 34 -3.99 23.94 17.29
N GLN A 35 -5.04 24.02 16.53
CA GLN A 35 -6.28 23.32 16.86
C GLN A 35 -5.94 21.85 17.01
N GLN A 36 -6.23 21.29 18.17
CA GLN A 36 -6.00 19.88 18.46
C GLN A 36 -6.94 19.10 17.53
N GLY A 37 -6.37 18.39 16.55
CA GLY A 37 -7.16 17.62 15.60
C GLY A 37 -7.39 16.21 16.14
N ASP A 38 -8.45 15.57 15.64
CA ASP A 38 -8.75 14.17 15.94
C ASP A 38 -8.00 13.26 14.96
N THR A 39 -7.12 12.43 15.51
CA THR A 39 -6.40 11.43 14.71
C THR A 39 -7.38 10.37 14.20
N ILE A 40 -7.41 10.16 12.89
CA ILE A 40 -8.13 9.02 12.28
C ILE A 40 -7.27 7.78 12.52
N PRO A 41 -7.69 6.86 13.42
CA PRO A 41 -6.83 5.76 13.83
C PRO A 41 -6.62 4.78 12.67
N MET A 42 -5.35 4.48 12.36
CA MET A 42 -4.95 3.42 11.44
C MET A 42 -4.49 2.22 12.26
N ALA A 43 -5.14 1.07 12.06
CA ALA A 43 -4.88 -0.12 12.88
C ALA A 43 -3.69 -0.94 12.36
N TYR A 44 -3.40 -0.85 11.07
CA TYR A 44 -2.41 -1.67 10.37
C TYR A 44 -1.42 -0.84 9.57
N ALA A 45 -1.90 0.17 8.82
CA ALA A 45 -1.05 1.00 7.96
C ALA A 45 -0.04 1.80 8.78
N ALA A 46 1.25 1.54 8.55
CA ALA A 46 2.33 2.17 9.27
C ALA A 46 2.85 3.45 8.60
N ASN A 47 2.63 3.58 7.29
CA ASN A 47 3.18 4.67 6.48
C ASN A 47 2.19 5.82 6.25
N LEU A 48 0.97 5.72 6.77
CA LEU A 48 -0.09 6.70 6.57
C LEU A 48 -0.61 7.23 7.91
N LEU A 49 -0.62 8.55 8.09
CA LEU A 49 -1.23 9.24 9.22
C LEU A 49 -2.23 10.27 8.69
N MET A 50 -3.42 10.27 9.26
CA MET A 50 -4.46 11.26 8.94
C MET A 50 -4.96 11.91 10.23
N VAL A 51 -5.09 13.25 10.23
CA VAL A 51 -5.60 14.03 11.35
C VAL A 51 -6.65 15.01 10.85
N GLU A 52 -7.86 14.88 11.35
CA GLU A 52 -8.98 15.77 11.00
C GLU A 52 -8.96 17.02 11.88
N ARG A 53 -9.12 18.20 11.25
CA ARG A 53 -9.18 19.50 11.91
C ARG A 53 -10.18 20.41 11.23
N GLY A 54 -11.30 20.64 11.87
CA GLY A 54 -12.30 21.61 11.37
C GLY A 54 -12.87 21.29 9.99
N GLY A 55 -12.94 20.01 9.62
CA GLY A 55 -13.40 19.55 8.32
C GLY A 55 -12.31 19.39 7.26
N ASP A 56 -11.09 19.86 7.53
CA ASP A 56 -9.89 19.56 6.74
C ASP A 56 -9.20 18.32 7.29
N ILE A 57 -8.44 17.61 6.44
CA ILE A 57 -7.66 16.44 6.87
C ILE A 57 -6.18 16.64 6.49
N ASP A 58 -5.34 16.70 7.51
CA ASP A 58 -3.89 16.63 7.32
C ASP A 58 -3.48 15.19 7.09
N VAL A 59 -2.82 14.92 5.98
CA VAL A 59 -2.31 13.60 5.61
C VAL A 59 -0.80 13.64 5.59
N THR A 60 -0.17 12.76 6.34
CA THR A 60 1.28 12.56 6.33
C THR A 60 1.59 11.15 5.87
N MET A 61 2.41 11.02 4.83
CA MET A 61 2.92 9.76 4.33
C MET A 61 4.40 9.65 4.69
N LYS A 62 4.76 8.57 5.38
CA LYS A 62 6.16 8.29 5.70
C LYS A 62 6.89 7.75 4.48
N ASP A 63 8.18 8.06 4.38
CA ASP A 63 9.04 7.50 3.33
C ASP A 63 9.34 6.03 3.64
N PRO A 64 8.88 5.08 2.81
CA PRO A 64 9.06 3.66 3.09
C PRO A 64 10.48 3.17 2.83
N TRP A 65 11.33 3.97 2.16
CA TRP A 65 12.73 3.63 1.84
C TRP A 65 13.71 4.25 2.84
N HIS A 66 13.32 5.33 3.53
CA HIS A 66 14.20 6.06 4.44
C HIS A 66 13.51 6.33 5.76
N GLU A 67 13.89 5.57 6.78
CA GLU A 67 13.33 5.72 8.12
C GLU A 67 13.43 7.17 8.64
N GLY A 68 12.37 7.63 9.27
CA GLY A 68 12.28 8.98 9.84
C GLY A 68 12.02 10.11 8.84
N ARG A 69 11.95 9.83 7.54
CA ARG A 69 11.60 10.83 6.52
C ARG A 69 10.11 10.84 6.20
N ILE A 70 9.66 11.96 5.68
CA ILE A 70 8.31 12.13 5.13
C ILE A 70 8.41 12.07 3.61
N LEU A 71 7.59 11.21 3.01
CA LEU A 71 7.45 11.11 1.56
C LEU A 71 6.60 12.26 1.03
N ALA A 72 5.46 12.51 1.67
CA ALA A 72 4.53 13.56 1.27
C ALA A 72 3.69 14.05 2.46
N HIS A 73 3.22 15.29 2.34
CA HIS A 73 2.25 15.89 3.24
C HIS A 73 1.17 16.57 2.40
N TYR A 74 -0.11 16.33 2.72
CA TYR A 74 -1.24 16.94 2.01
C TYR A 74 -2.24 17.51 3.00
N LEU A 75 -2.90 18.58 2.55
CA LEU A 75 -4.11 19.09 3.15
C LEU A 75 -5.29 18.72 2.25
N LEU A 76 -6.16 17.81 2.69
CA LEU A 76 -7.42 17.54 2.02
C LEU A 76 -8.46 18.53 2.53
N THR A 77 -9.08 19.31 1.65
CA THR A 77 -10.03 20.33 2.03
C THR A 77 -11.17 20.49 1.00
N ALA A 78 -12.34 20.82 1.48
CA ALA A 78 -13.45 21.26 0.64
C ALA A 78 -13.45 22.78 0.40
N ASP A 79 -12.62 23.54 1.13
CA ASP A 79 -12.48 24.97 1.01
C ASP A 79 -11.65 25.34 -0.24
N THR A 80 -12.32 25.82 -1.27
CA THR A 80 -11.71 26.21 -2.55
C THR A 80 -10.86 27.47 -2.49
N THR A 81 -10.83 28.17 -1.35
CA THR A 81 -9.98 29.35 -1.14
C THR A 81 -8.57 28.98 -0.66
N ARG A 82 -8.37 27.74 -0.22
CA ARG A 82 -7.06 27.22 0.15
C ARG A 82 -6.21 26.99 -1.09
N GLU A 83 -5.01 27.50 -1.08
CA GLU A 83 -4.05 27.35 -2.19
C GLU A 83 -2.76 26.72 -1.72
N GLY A 84 -2.11 25.97 -2.59
CA GLY A 84 -0.81 25.32 -2.35
C GLY A 84 -0.64 24.06 -3.19
N LYS A 85 0.60 23.69 -3.47
CA LYS A 85 0.92 22.50 -4.26
C LYS A 85 0.57 21.18 -3.53
N ASP A 86 0.48 21.24 -2.20
CA ASP A 86 0.15 20.09 -1.33
C ASP A 86 -1.31 20.16 -0.84
N VAL A 87 -2.11 21.10 -1.37
CA VAL A 87 -3.54 21.22 -1.10
C VAL A 87 -4.31 20.42 -2.15
N ILE A 88 -5.15 19.50 -1.69
CA ILE A 88 -6.00 18.67 -2.54
C ILE A 88 -7.45 18.99 -2.23
N HIS A 89 -8.15 19.55 -3.21
CA HIS A 89 -9.57 19.81 -3.09
C HIS A 89 -10.37 18.51 -3.22
N VAL A 90 -11.13 18.20 -2.18
CA VAL A 90 -11.95 16.97 -2.12
C VAL A 90 -13.46 17.34 -2.08
N PRO A 91 -14.31 16.49 -2.68
CA PRO A 91 -14.00 15.27 -3.41
C PRO A 91 -13.40 15.53 -4.79
N LEU A 92 -12.43 14.70 -5.20
CA LEU A 92 -11.87 14.74 -6.55
C LEU A 92 -12.95 14.55 -7.61
N ARG A 93 -12.94 15.39 -8.64
CA ARG A 93 -13.88 15.33 -9.77
C ARG A 93 -13.20 15.03 -11.10
N ARG A 94 -11.90 15.29 -11.18
CA ARG A 94 -11.07 15.14 -12.39
C ARG A 94 -9.72 14.54 -11.99
N ALA A 95 -9.70 13.25 -11.70
CA ALA A 95 -8.49 12.53 -11.31
C ALA A 95 -7.74 11.96 -12.52
N ALA A 96 -6.42 12.13 -12.58
CA ALA A 96 -5.54 11.34 -13.42
C ALA A 96 -5.05 10.15 -12.60
N VAL A 97 -5.50 8.93 -12.94
CA VAL A 97 -5.21 7.72 -12.17
C VAL A 97 -4.30 6.80 -13.00
N PHE A 98 -3.03 6.69 -12.59
CA PHE A 98 -2.01 6.04 -13.41
C PHE A 98 -2.04 4.51 -13.34
N SER A 99 -2.53 3.93 -12.23
CA SER A 99 -2.55 2.48 -12.02
C SER A 99 -3.95 1.89 -12.18
N SER A 100 -4.05 0.71 -12.83
CA SER A 100 -5.29 -0.08 -12.92
C SER A 100 -5.82 -0.48 -11.54
N VAL A 101 -4.94 -0.73 -10.57
CA VAL A 101 -5.26 -1.03 -9.16
C VAL A 101 -6.14 0.08 -8.57
N HIS A 102 -5.72 1.34 -8.71
CA HIS A 102 -6.48 2.47 -8.18
C HIS A 102 -7.74 2.77 -9.00
N CYS A 103 -7.75 2.46 -10.32
CA CYS A 103 -8.98 2.51 -11.11
C CYS A 103 -10.02 1.51 -10.60
N ALA A 104 -9.61 0.28 -10.25
CA ALA A 104 -10.48 -0.73 -9.67
C ALA A 104 -11.03 -0.29 -8.30
N LEU A 105 -10.17 0.31 -7.47
CA LEU A 105 -10.58 0.87 -6.20
C LEU A 105 -11.60 2.01 -6.36
N PHE A 106 -11.42 2.91 -7.33
CA PHE A 106 -12.40 3.96 -7.64
C PHE A 106 -13.72 3.37 -8.15
N HIS A 107 -13.66 2.23 -8.85
CA HIS A 107 -14.87 1.49 -9.24
C HIS A 107 -15.64 1.00 -8.02
N GLU A 108 -14.97 0.37 -7.09
CA GLU A 108 -15.57 -0.15 -5.86
C GLU A 108 -16.17 0.96 -5.00
N LEU A 109 -15.49 2.09 -4.88
CA LEU A 109 -15.98 3.27 -4.17
C LEU A 109 -17.11 4.03 -4.92
N GLY A 110 -17.52 3.55 -6.11
CA GLY A 110 -18.53 4.23 -6.92
C GLY A 110 -18.07 5.59 -7.47
N ALA A 111 -16.76 5.78 -7.62
CA ALA A 111 -16.11 7.04 -7.98
C ALA A 111 -15.50 7.08 -9.39
N LEU A 112 -15.76 6.08 -10.25
CA LEU A 112 -15.21 6.04 -11.61
C LEU A 112 -15.54 7.29 -12.45
N SER A 113 -16.63 7.95 -12.14
CA SER A 113 -17.00 9.21 -12.82
C SER A 113 -16.01 10.35 -12.59
N SER A 114 -15.15 10.27 -11.57
CA SER A 114 -14.08 11.24 -11.34
C SER A 114 -12.81 10.95 -12.15
N VAL A 115 -12.63 9.75 -12.68
CA VAL A 115 -11.46 9.39 -13.50
C VAL A 115 -11.59 10.09 -14.86
N ARG A 116 -10.60 10.90 -15.21
CA ARG A 116 -10.53 11.65 -16.47
C ARG A 116 -9.27 11.35 -17.26
N GLY A 117 -8.24 10.74 -16.67
CA GLY A 117 -7.04 10.33 -17.37
C GLY A 117 -6.47 9.05 -16.78
N VAL A 118 -5.93 8.19 -17.65
CA VAL A 118 -5.32 6.91 -17.27
C VAL A 118 -4.03 6.67 -18.06
N CYS A 119 -3.09 5.97 -17.45
CA CYS A 119 -1.93 5.41 -18.12
C CYS A 119 -2.11 3.93 -18.37
N ASP A 120 -1.23 3.36 -19.20
CA ASP A 120 -1.08 1.91 -19.41
C ASP A 120 -2.43 1.18 -19.65
N LEU A 121 -3.26 1.75 -20.52
CA LEU A 121 -4.64 1.30 -20.80
C LEU A 121 -4.75 -0.21 -21.07
N GLN A 122 -3.73 -0.82 -21.69
CA GLN A 122 -3.69 -2.25 -22.02
C GLN A 122 -3.77 -3.17 -20.80
N TYR A 123 -3.41 -2.66 -19.61
CA TYR A 123 -3.48 -3.42 -18.34
C TYR A 123 -4.73 -3.10 -17.52
N ASN A 124 -5.61 -2.20 -18.01
CA ASN A 124 -6.80 -1.84 -17.25
C ASN A 124 -7.98 -2.77 -17.63
N PRO A 125 -8.52 -3.58 -16.70
CA PRO A 125 -9.56 -4.56 -17.02
C PRO A 125 -10.98 -3.98 -17.03
N LEU A 126 -11.16 -2.66 -16.77
CA LEU A 126 -12.48 -2.07 -16.59
C LEU A 126 -13.09 -1.57 -17.90
N PRO A 127 -14.22 -2.14 -18.36
CA PRO A 127 -14.90 -1.71 -19.58
C PRO A 127 -15.27 -0.22 -19.60
N TYR A 128 -15.60 0.35 -18.43
CA TYR A 128 -15.89 1.78 -18.29
C TYR A 128 -14.71 2.67 -18.69
N ILE A 129 -13.48 2.25 -18.35
CA ILE A 129 -12.27 3.00 -18.71
C ILE A 129 -12.05 2.93 -20.22
N HIS A 130 -12.11 1.74 -20.83
CA HIS A 130 -11.95 1.56 -22.28
C HIS A 130 -12.97 2.38 -23.08
N SER A 131 -14.26 2.23 -22.76
CA SER A 131 -15.32 3.01 -23.43
C SER A 131 -15.18 4.51 -23.18
N GLY A 132 -14.64 4.89 -22.02
CA GLY A 132 -14.34 6.30 -21.69
C GLY A 132 -13.23 6.85 -22.59
N VAL A 133 -12.18 6.08 -22.86
CA VAL A 133 -11.09 6.47 -23.76
C VAL A 133 -11.57 6.51 -25.21
N GLU A 134 -12.30 5.52 -25.67
CA GLU A 134 -12.88 5.47 -27.03
C GLU A 134 -13.80 6.66 -27.33
N SER A 135 -14.61 7.08 -26.35
CA SER A 135 -15.51 8.22 -26.48
C SER A 135 -14.85 9.58 -26.23
N GLY A 136 -13.57 9.63 -25.87
CA GLY A 136 -12.85 10.87 -25.51
C GLY A 136 -13.23 11.45 -24.13
N ARG A 137 -14.04 10.75 -23.32
CA ARG A 137 -14.40 11.17 -21.95
C ARG A 137 -13.23 11.01 -20.99
N ILE A 138 -12.36 10.04 -21.22
CA ILE A 138 -11.15 9.75 -20.46
C ILE A 138 -9.95 9.89 -21.39
N SER A 139 -8.93 10.64 -20.97
CA SER A 139 -7.69 10.82 -21.72
C SER A 139 -6.76 9.62 -21.51
N HIS A 140 -6.32 9.00 -22.59
CA HIS A 140 -5.20 8.04 -22.53
C HIS A 140 -3.89 8.83 -22.47
N LEU A 141 -3.21 8.78 -21.33
CA LEU A 141 -2.00 9.56 -21.02
C LEU A 141 -0.70 8.85 -21.42
N GLY A 142 -0.78 7.68 -22.06
CA GLY A 142 0.39 6.90 -22.47
C GLY A 142 0.91 5.98 -21.37
N ASN A 143 2.23 5.92 -21.22
CA ASN A 143 2.92 5.10 -20.24
C ASN A 143 3.07 5.87 -18.91
N ASN A 144 2.94 5.17 -17.77
CA ASN A 144 3.01 5.79 -16.44
C ASN A 144 4.40 6.36 -16.09
N MET A 145 5.46 5.84 -16.70
CA MET A 145 6.83 6.33 -16.48
C MET A 145 7.09 7.63 -17.25
N GLU A 146 6.50 7.77 -18.43
CA GLU A 146 6.59 8.94 -19.31
C GLU A 146 5.21 9.35 -19.82
N PRO A 147 4.35 9.94 -18.96
CA PRO A 147 3.01 10.33 -19.35
C PRO A 147 3.01 11.49 -20.34
N ASN A 148 2.00 11.53 -21.20
CA ASN A 148 1.79 12.64 -22.13
C ASN A 148 1.35 13.90 -21.36
N LEU A 149 2.30 14.82 -21.17
CA LEU A 149 2.10 16.03 -20.38
C LEU A 149 1.12 17.02 -21.04
N GLU A 150 1.07 17.08 -22.37
CA GLU A 150 0.14 17.97 -23.08
C GLU A 150 -1.30 17.55 -22.77
N ARG A 151 -1.61 16.27 -22.96
CA ARG A 151 -2.93 15.73 -22.63
C ARG A 151 -3.28 15.88 -21.15
N LEU A 152 -2.27 15.74 -20.27
CA LEU A 152 -2.47 15.92 -18.84
C LEU A 152 -2.80 17.36 -18.49
N ILE A 153 -2.12 18.34 -19.11
CA ILE A 153 -2.39 19.77 -18.92
C ILE A 153 -3.79 20.11 -19.46
N ASP A 154 -4.11 19.64 -20.67
CA ASP A 154 -5.41 19.93 -21.31
C ASP A 154 -6.60 19.39 -20.49
N MET A 155 -6.42 18.25 -19.82
CA MET A 155 -7.49 17.71 -18.98
C MET A 155 -7.64 18.43 -17.64
N MET A 156 -6.66 19.25 -17.20
CA MET A 156 -6.67 20.02 -15.94
C MET A 156 -7.14 19.16 -14.74
N PRO A 157 -6.39 18.18 -14.30
CA PRO A 157 -6.82 17.32 -13.20
C PRO A 157 -6.75 18.05 -11.86
N ASP A 158 -7.63 17.67 -10.93
CA ASP A 158 -7.58 18.09 -9.53
C ASP A 158 -6.38 17.49 -8.80
N ALA A 159 -6.01 16.25 -9.18
CA ALA A 159 -4.84 15.56 -8.69
C ALA A 159 -4.40 14.45 -9.65
N ILE A 160 -3.13 14.06 -9.53
CA ILE A 160 -2.52 12.93 -10.21
C ILE A 160 -2.22 11.86 -9.17
N LEU A 161 -2.81 10.67 -9.30
CA LEU A 161 -2.55 9.52 -8.44
C LEU A 161 -1.53 8.61 -9.13
N ARG A 162 -0.35 8.45 -8.53
CA ARG A 162 0.69 7.57 -9.06
C ARG A 162 1.43 6.83 -7.94
N SER A 163 1.94 5.65 -8.24
CA SER A 163 2.80 4.92 -7.31
C SER A 163 4.22 5.49 -7.36
N PRO A 164 4.82 5.88 -6.23
CA PRO A 164 6.22 6.30 -6.16
C PRO A 164 7.17 5.11 -6.27
N TYR A 165 8.46 5.37 -6.53
CA TYR A 165 9.54 4.39 -6.40
C TYR A 165 10.83 5.10 -6.00
N GLU A 166 11.74 4.38 -5.34
CA GLU A 166 12.91 4.91 -4.65
C GLU A 166 13.81 5.81 -5.53
N GLN A 167 14.00 5.44 -6.79
CA GLN A 167 14.89 6.17 -7.70
C GLN A 167 14.25 7.39 -8.38
N ASN A 168 13.06 7.76 -7.94
CA ASN A 168 12.37 8.91 -8.48
C ASN A 168 12.99 10.20 -7.92
N GLY A 169 14.05 10.69 -8.55
CA GLY A 169 14.73 11.96 -8.22
C GLY A 169 13.84 13.20 -8.38
N GLY A 170 12.56 13.08 -8.02
CA GLY A 170 11.48 14.04 -8.26
C GLY A 170 10.73 13.70 -9.56
N TYR A 171 9.59 14.35 -9.76
CA TYR A 171 8.71 14.07 -10.89
C TYR A 171 9.19 14.66 -12.23
N GLY A 172 10.45 15.10 -12.31
CA GLY A 172 10.98 15.71 -13.53
C GLY A 172 10.09 16.83 -14.06
N LYS A 173 9.60 16.69 -15.30
CA LYS A 173 8.69 17.68 -15.91
C LYS A 173 7.30 17.69 -15.26
N LEU A 174 6.83 16.54 -14.75
CA LEU A 174 5.54 16.41 -14.08
C LEU A 174 5.48 17.26 -12.79
N GLY A 175 6.55 17.27 -11.99
CA GLY A 175 6.64 18.07 -10.76
C GLY A 175 6.72 19.60 -10.99
N LYS A 176 6.86 20.02 -12.25
CA LYS A 176 6.79 21.44 -12.63
C LYS A 176 5.37 21.92 -12.96
N LEU A 177 4.44 20.96 -13.10
CA LEU A 177 3.04 21.27 -13.25
C LEU A 177 2.50 21.67 -11.86
N ASN A 178 1.71 22.73 -11.81
CA ASN A 178 1.06 23.14 -10.56
C ASN A 178 -0.19 22.27 -10.29
N ILE A 179 0.00 20.95 -10.27
CA ILE A 179 -1.04 19.93 -10.05
C ILE A 179 -0.58 19.06 -8.89
N PRO A 180 -1.38 18.86 -7.85
CA PRO A 180 -1.04 17.97 -6.75
C PRO A 180 -0.77 16.56 -7.25
N VAL A 181 0.34 15.96 -6.78
CA VAL A 181 0.67 14.56 -7.07
C VAL A 181 0.49 13.76 -5.79
N VAL A 182 -0.45 12.83 -5.81
CA VAL A 182 -0.74 11.92 -4.70
C VAL A 182 0.14 10.70 -4.82
N GLU A 183 0.99 10.51 -3.81
CA GLU A 183 1.89 9.35 -3.67
C GLU A 183 1.11 8.12 -3.21
N CYS A 184 0.79 7.23 -4.14
CA CYS A 184 0.09 5.98 -3.84
C CYS A 184 1.09 4.92 -3.36
N ALA A 185 1.61 5.08 -2.13
CA ALA A 185 2.64 4.22 -1.54
C ALA A 185 2.06 3.01 -0.77
N ASP A 186 0.78 2.70 -0.96
CA ASP A 186 0.08 1.58 -0.33
C ASP A 186 0.80 0.24 -0.54
N TYR A 187 1.39 0.03 -1.71
CA TYR A 187 2.09 -1.21 -2.05
C TYR A 187 3.38 -1.44 -1.24
N MET A 188 3.88 -0.40 -0.55
CA MET A 188 5.07 -0.45 0.30
C MET A 188 4.74 -0.77 1.77
N GLU A 189 3.48 -0.99 2.10
CA GLU A 189 3.11 -1.46 3.43
C GLU A 189 3.59 -2.90 3.66
N VAL A 190 3.93 -3.19 4.91
CA VAL A 190 4.58 -4.45 5.29
C VAL A 190 3.61 -5.62 5.50
N SER A 191 2.30 -5.39 5.45
CA SER A 191 1.30 -6.45 5.54
C SER A 191 0.14 -6.21 4.59
N ALA A 192 -0.58 -7.27 4.26
CA ALA A 192 -1.72 -7.21 3.36
C ALA A 192 -2.86 -6.32 3.92
N LEU A 193 -3.16 -6.41 5.22
CA LEU A 193 -4.15 -5.55 5.87
C LEU A 193 -3.69 -4.09 5.95
N ALA A 194 -2.39 -3.84 6.14
CA ALA A 194 -1.85 -2.49 6.14
C ALA A 194 -2.06 -1.81 4.78
N ARG A 195 -1.79 -2.54 3.69
CA ARG A 195 -2.07 -2.06 2.33
C ARG A 195 -3.56 -1.82 2.11
N ALA A 196 -4.42 -2.77 2.49
CA ALA A 196 -5.86 -2.64 2.32
C ALA A 196 -6.44 -1.44 3.10
N GLU A 197 -5.86 -1.09 4.24
CA GLU A 197 -6.35 0.03 5.05
C GLU A 197 -6.22 1.40 4.34
N TRP A 198 -5.37 1.52 3.33
CA TRP A 198 -5.27 2.73 2.52
C TRP A 198 -6.55 3.07 1.74
N ILE A 199 -7.49 2.13 1.57
CA ILE A 199 -8.83 2.43 1.01
C ILE A 199 -9.50 3.58 1.76
N ARG A 200 -9.24 3.72 3.05
CA ARG A 200 -9.78 4.78 3.91
C ARG A 200 -9.29 6.17 3.51
N PHE A 201 -8.03 6.28 3.07
CA PHE A 201 -7.48 7.50 2.50
C PHE A 201 -8.10 7.79 1.13
N TYR A 202 -8.12 6.80 0.24
CA TYR A 202 -8.70 6.96 -1.10
C TYR A 202 -10.19 7.29 -1.04
N GLY A 203 -10.93 6.72 -0.10
CA GLY A 203 -12.32 7.07 0.15
C GLY A 203 -12.53 8.55 0.49
N ARG A 204 -11.61 9.13 1.25
CA ARG A 204 -11.64 10.56 1.58
C ARG A 204 -11.32 11.43 0.37
N LEU A 205 -10.41 11.02 -0.48
CA LEU A 205 -10.13 11.73 -1.74
C LEU A 205 -11.36 11.85 -2.64
N VAL A 206 -12.24 10.86 -2.65
CA VAL A 206 -13.41 10.80 -3.55
C VAL A 206 -14.74 11.07 -2.82
N GLY A 207 -14.71 11.51 -1.56
CA GLY A 207 -15.91 11.81 -0.77
C GLY A 207 -16.73 10.57 -0.40
N LYS A 208 -16.08 9.41 -0.20
CA LYS A 208 -16.68 8.11 0.14
C LYS A 208 -16.08 7.54 1.42
N ALA A 209 -15.76 8.39 2.40
CA ALA A 209 -15.08 7.99 3.62
C ALA A 209 -15.81 6.87 4.39
N GLU A 210 -17.12 7.03 4.62
CA GLU A 210 -17.93 6.04 5.36
C GLU A 210 -17.98 4.68 4.66
N LEU A 211 -18.12 4.68 3.33
CA LEU A 211 -18.13 3.46 2.53
C LEU A 211 -16.76 2.75 2.63
N ALA A 212 -15.68 3.49 2.44
CA ALA A 212 -14.32 2.98 2.53
C ALA A 212 -14.01 2.41 3.92
N ASP A 213 -14.40 3.12 4.98
CA ASP A 213 -14.24 2.66 6.37
C ASP A 213 -15.09 1.39 6.63
N SER A 214 -16.27 1.27 6.02
CA SER A 214 -17.13 0.08 6.12
C SER A 214 -16.54 -1.11 5.40
N ILE A 215 -16.05 -0.92 4.16
CA ILE A 215 -15.39 -1.98 3.36
C ILE A 215 -14.18 -2.50 4.13
N PHE A 216 -13.29 -1.61 4.59
CA PHE A 216 -12.09 -2.03 5.31
C PHE A 216 -12.42 -2.82 6.59
N ARG A 217 -13.40 -2.39 7.38
CA ARG A 217 -13.82 -3.15 8.57
C ARG A 217 -14.28 -4.56 8.22
N GLY A 218 -15.04 -4.72 7.14
CA GLY A 218 -15.45 -6.02 6.62
C GLY A 218 -14.28 -6.90 6.24
N VAL A 219 -13.37 -6.38 5.43
CA VAL A 219 -12.12 -7.02 4.98
C VAL A 219 -11.28 -7.48 6.18
N ALA A 220 -11.00 -6.55 7.11
CA ALA A 220 -10.18 -6.87 8.27
C ALA A 220 -10.83 -7.94 9.17
N SER A 221 -12.13 -7.85 9.42
CA SER A 221 -12.85 -8.83 10.22
C SER A 221 -12.82 -10.22 9.59
N ARG A 222 -13.08 -10.31 8.28
CA ARG A 222 -13.05 -11.58 7.54
C ARG A 222 -11.65 -12.17 7.49
N TYR A 223 -10.63 -11.34 7.23
CA TYR A 223 -9.24 -11.78 7.23
C TYR A 223 -8.85 -12.42 8.56
N GLN A 224 -9.17 -11.77 9.69
CA GLN A 224 -8.84 -12.29 11.02
C GLN A 224 -9.58 -13.60 11.33
N GLN A 225 -10.85 -13.73 10.94
CA GLN A 225 -11.62 -14.97 11.11
C GLN A 225 -10.99 -16.13 10.32
N LEU A 226 -10.61 -15.90 9.06
CA LEU A 226 -9.96 -16.92 8.22
C LEU A 226 -8.62 -17.34 8.79
N LYS A 227 -7.81 -16.37 9.24
CA LYS A 227 -6.52 -16.64 9.91
C LYS A 227 -6.71 -17.50 11.17
N GLU A 228 -7.69 -17.19 11.99
CA GLU A 228 -8.04 -17.98 13.18
C GLU A 228 -8.46 -19.41 12.81
N GLN A 229 -9.35 -19.56 11.81
CA GLN A 229 -9.77 -20.87 11.32
C GLN A 229 -8.60 -21.71 10.80
N ALA A 230 -7.72 -21.13 10.00
CA ALA A 230 -6.50 -21.78 9.52
C ALA A 230 -5.57 -22.16 10.69
N GLY A 231 -5.50 -21.29 11.71
CA GLY A 231 -4.73 -21.53 12.93
C GLY A 231 -5.13 -22.78 13.72
N HIS A 232 -6.42 -23.15 13.69
CA HIS A 232 -6.94 -24.35 14.35
C HIS A 232 -6.62 -25.66 13.61
N SER A 233 -6.20 -25.60 12.34
CA SER A 233 -5.77 -26.79 11.61
C SER A 233 -4.47 -27.35 12.21
N SER A 234 -4.40 -28.65 12.46
CA SER A 234 -3.17 -29.35 12.85
C SER A 234 -2.23 -29.60 11.65
N GLN A 235 -2.75 -29.50 10.44
CA GLN A 235 -1.97 -29.69 9.21
C GLN A 235 -1.29 -28.38 8.83
N ARG A 236 -0.06 -28.48 8.35
CA ARG A 236 0.74 -27.37 7.82
C ARG A 236 1.35 -27.83 6.50
N PRO A 237 0.59 -27.74 5.38
CA PRO A 237 1.10 -28.17 4.08
C PRO A 237 2.37 -27.41 3.70
N ARG A 238 3.39 -28.13 3.25
CA ARG A 238 4.68 -27.56 2.85
C ARG A 238 4.53 -26.87 1.50
N LEU A 239 4.74 -25.56 1.49
CA LEU A 239 4.43 -24.67 0.39
C LEU A 239 5.69 -24.04 -0.21
N ILE A 240 5.76 -24.07 -1.55
CA ILE A 240 6.63 -23.20 -2.38
C ILE A 240 5.78 -22.37 -3.33
N CYS A 241 6.34 -21.29 -3.86
CA CYS A 241 5.62 -20.41 -4.77
C CYS A 241 6.50 -19.87 -5.88
N GLU A 242 5.86 -19.17 -6.83
CA GLU A 242 6.45 -18.55 -8.00
C GLU A 242 7.10 -19.58 -8.96
N ALA A 243 7.68 -19.10 -10.05
CA ALA A 243 8.47 -19.88 -11.00
C ALA A 243 9.77 -19.15 -11.32
N PRO A 244 10.82 -19.87 -11.78
CA PRO A 244 12.05 -19.23 -12.21
C PRO A 244 11.78 -18.25 -13.38
N TYR A 245 12.46 -17.13 -13.34
CA TYR A 245 12.44 -16.13 -14.41
C TYR A 245 13.85 -15.60 -14.65
N ASN A 246 14.31 -15.62 -15.91
CA ASN A 246 15.65 -15.17 -16.28
C ASN A 246 16.79 -15.76 -15.44
N GLY A 247 16.72 -17.06 -15.15
CA GLY A 247 17.75 -17.79 -14.41
C GLY A 247 17.74 -17.57 -12.89
N GLN A 248 16.78 -16.82 -12.37
CA GLN A 248 16.59 -16.61 -10.94
C GLN A 248 15.18 -17.01 -10.51
N TRP A 249 15.02 -17.29 -9.22
CA TRP A 249 13.73 -17.58 -8.62
C TRP A 249 13.44 -16.55 -7.50
N PHE A 250 12.50 -15.68 -7.74
CA PHE A 250 12.15 -14.60 -6.80
C PHE A 250 11.18 -15.11 -5.75
N MET A 251 11.70 -15.41 -4.56
CA MET A 251 10.90 -15.91 -3.45
C MET A 251 10.46 -14.77 -2.52
N PRO A 252 9.17 -14.64 -2.18
CA PRO A 252 8.73 -13.73 -1.13
C PRO A 252 9.45 -14.02 0.18
N ALA A 253 10.05 -13.00 0.79
CA ALA A 253 10.63 -13.15 2.13
C ALA A 253 9.54 -13.45 3.17
N GLY A 254 9.91 -14.09 4.29
CA GLY A 254 8.95 -14.42 5.34
C GLY A 254 8.22 -13.20 5.93
N GLY A 255 8.91 -12.05 6.02
CA GLY A 255 8.34 -10.78 6.46
C GLY A 255 7.60 -9.99 5.37
N SER A 256 7.55 -10.47 4.12
CA SER A 256 6.77 -9.83 3.05
C SER A 256 5.27 -10.05 3.24
N PRO A 257 4.39 -9.19 2.66
CA PRO A 257 2.95 -9.39 2.73
C PRO A 257 2.49 -10.77 2.28
N MET A 258 3.12 -11.34 1.22
CA MET A 258 2.80 -12.69 0.75
C MET A 258 3.35 -13.78 1.67
N GLY A 259 4.57 -13.63 2.18
CA GLY A 259 5.14 -14.59 3.15
C GLY A 259 4.31 -14.67 4.43
N GLN A 260 3.88 -13.52 4.95
CA GLN A 260 2.96 -13.45 6.09
C GLN A 260 1.60 -14.08 5.76
N MET A 261 1.06 -13.82 4.56
CA MET A 261 -0.23 -14.38 4.14
C MET A 261 -0.19 -15.92 4.04
N TYR A 262 0.91 -16.50 3.57
CA TYR A 262 1.07 -17.96 3.57
C TYR A 262 1.09 -18.53 4.99
N ALA A 263 1.76 -17.85 5.93
CA ALA A 263 1.75 -18.23 7.34
C ALA A 263 0.34 -18.08 7.95
N ASP A 264 -0.36 -16.99 7.66
CA ASP A 264 -1.72 -16.72 8.11
C ASP A 264 -2.74 -17.73 7.54
N ALA A 265 -2.49 -18.22 6.31
CA ALA A 265 -3.24 -19.30 5.70
C ALA A 265 -2.90 -20.69 6.27
N GLY A 266 -1.99 -20.80 7.23
CA GLY A 266 -1.60 -22.05 7.89
C GLY A 266 -0.67 -22.93 7.08
N ALA A 267 0.10 -22.40 6.12
CA ALA A 267 1.13 -23.14 5.41
C ALA A 267 2.45 -23.25 6.21
N ASP A 268 3.21 -24.32 5.94
CA ASP A 268 4.65 -24.38 6.18
C ASP A 268 5.36 -23.82 4.95
N TYR A 269 5.51 -22.48 4.91
CA TYR A 269 6.19 -21.82 3.80
C TYR A 269 7.70 -22.03 3.91
N LEU A 270 8.26 -22.79 2.96
CA LEU A 270 9.65 -23.27 3.04
C LEU A 270 10.71 -22.16 3.01
N PHE A 271 10.34 -20.93 2.66
CA PHE A 271 11.24 -19.77 2.60
C PHE A 271 10.85 -18.67 3.61
N SER A 272 10.14 -19.04 4.67
CA SER A 272 9.71 -18.12 5.74
C SER A 272 10.87 -17.51 6.54
N ASP A 273 12.04 -18.14 6.52
CA ASP A 273 13.27 -17.68 7.17
C ASP A 273 14.08 -16.65 6.37
N ILE A 274 13.71 -16.39 5.11
CA ILE A 274 14.34 -15.34 4.32
C ILE A 274 14.00 -13.96 4.93
N PRO A 275 15.04 -13.17 5.30
CA PRO A 275 14.82 -11.87 5.91
C PRO A 275 14.31 -10.83 4.88
N GLY A 276 13.64 -9.79 5.38
CA GLY A 276 13.14 -8.67 4.59
C GLY A 276 11.65 -8.69 4.34
N THR A 277 11.16 -7.67 3.64
CA THR A 277 9.74 -7.43 3.37
C THR A 277 9.38 -7.49 1.87
N GLY A 278 10.35 -7.80 1.02
CA GLY A 278 10.19 -7.94 -0.44
C GLY A 278 10.40 -9.37 -0.91
N SER A 279 10.78 -9.53 -2.18
CA SER A 279 11.17 -10.81 -2.77
C SER A 279 12.68 -10.88 -2.91
N ALA A 280 13.25 -12.04 -2.54
CA ALA A 280 14.68 -12.32 -2.65
C ALA A 280 14.97 -13.10 -3.95
N PRO A 281 15.95 -12.67 -4.78
CA PRO A 281 16.42 -13.43 -5.91
C PRO A 281 17.31 -14.59 -5.41
N LEU A 282 16.87 -15.81 -5.67
CA LEU A 282 17.61 -17.03 -5.33
C LEU A 282 18.05 -17.78 -6.59
N SER A 283 19.12 -18.58 -6.49
CA SER A 283 19.45 -19.50 -7.57
C SER A 283 18.43 -20.63 -7.65
N ILE A 284 18.23 -21.18 -8.83
CA ILE A 284 17.27 -22.28 -9.06
C ILE A 284 17.69 -23.49 -8.21
N GLU A 285 18.99 -23.79 -8.13
CA GLU A 285 19.54 -24.91 -7.37
C GLU A 285 19.22 -24.78 -5.87
N HIS A 286 19.40 -23.58 -5.30
CA HIS A 286 19.07 -23.33 -3.90
C HIS A 286 17.59 -23.56 -3.60
N VAL A 287 16.71 -23.13 -4.50
CA VAL A 287 15.27 -23.35 -4.34
C VAL A 287 14.95 -24.83 -4.48
N LEU A 288 15.53 -25.54 -5.46
CA LEU A 288 15.29 -26.96 -5.66
C LEU A 288 15.70 -27.80 -4.46
N GLU A 289 16.83 -27.48 -3.83
CA GLU A 289 17.30 -28.17 -2.63
C GLU A 289 16.24 -28.08 -1.50
N ARG A 290 15.66 -26.91 -1.28
CA ARG A 290 14.64 -26.68 -0.25
C ARG A 290 13.25 -27.20 -0.67
N ALA A 291 12.95 -27.19 -1.95
CA ALA A 291 11.66 -27.63 -2.49
C ALA A 291 11.41 -29.14 -2.37
N LEU A 292 12.44 -29.91 -1.98
CA LEU A 292 12.27 -31.34 -1.76
C LEU A 292 11.28 -31.60 -0.61
N GLY A 293 10.22 -32.36 -0.92
CA GLY A 293 9.13 -32.64 0.01
C GLY A 293 8.09 -31.52 0.14
N SER A 294 8.10 -30.52 -0.75
CA SER A 294 6.96 -29.63 -0.89
C SER A 294 5.71 -30.38 -1.36
N GLU A 295 4.56 -29.99 -0.84
CA GLU A 295 3.26 -30.58 -1.16
C GLU A 295 2.47 -29.71 -2.14
N ILE A 296 2.56 -28.40 -1.95
CA ILE A 296 1.85 -27.37 -2.73
C ILE A 296 2.87 -26.45 -3.41
N TRP A 297 2.61 -26.18 -4.67
CA TRP A 297 3.38 -25.20 -5.45
C TRP A 297 2.42 -24.19 -6.10
N LEU A 298 2.45 -22.94 -5.62
CA LEU A 298 1.62 -21.84 -6.12
C LEU A 298 2.38 -21.08 -7.20
N VAL A 299 1.85 -21.01 -8.40
CA VAL A 299 2.48 -20.32 -9.53
C VAL A 299 1.56 -19.23 -10.07
N LYS A 300 2.02 -17.97 -10.06
CA LYS A 300 1.33 -16.88 -10.75
C LYS A 300 1.97 -16.69 -12.13
N THR A 301 1.27 -17.05 -13.16
CA THR A 301 1.74 -16.90 -14.55
C THR A 301 0.59 -16.96 -15.55
N TYR A 302 0.83 -16.43 -16.73
CA TYR A 302 -0.18 -16.37 -17.79
C TYR A 302 -0.34 -17.74 -18.47
N GLY A 303 -1.57 -18.19 -18.63
CA GLY A 303 -1.94 -19.29 -19.51
C GLY A 303 -1.33 -20.66 -19.18
N LEU A 304 -0.90 -20.91 -17.93
CA LEU A 304 -0.34 -22.20 -17.52
C LEU A 304 -1.45 -23.27 -17.46
N GLN A 305 -1.32 -24.33 -18.29
CA GLN A 305 -2.29 -25.41 -18.38
C GLN A 305 -1.82 -26.71 -17.72
N SER A 306 -0.51 -26.87 -17.48
CA SER A 306 0.04 -28.07 -16.88
C SER A 306 1.43 -27.83 -16.28
N LYS A 307 1.79 -28.68 -15.31
CA LYS A 307 3.16 -28.72 -14.75
C LYS A 307 4.19 -29.07 -15.83
N ALA A 308 3.81 -29.84 -16.84
CA ALA A 308 4.71 -30.21 -17.94
C ALA A 308 5.24 -28.98 -18.70
N GLN A 309 4.47 -27.88 -18.81
CA GLN A 309 4.95 -26.63 -19.39
C GLN A 309 6.10 -26.02 -18.58
N LEU A 310 5.96 -25.93 -17.24
CA LEU A 310 7.03 -25.44 -16.38
C LEU A 310 8.31 -26.27 -16.51
N VAL A 311 8.17 -27.59 -16.60
CA VAL A 311 9.31 -28.52 -16.78
C VAL A 311 9.92 -28.41 -18.16
N ALA A 312 9.13 -28.12 -19.20
CA ALA A 312 9.64 -27.92 -20.55
C ALA A 312 10.54 -26.68 -20.63
N ASP A 313 10.12 -25.59 -19.98
CA ASP A 313 10.86 -24.32 -19.94
C ASP A 313 12.11 -24.44 -19.05
N THR A 314 12.00 -25.18 -17.94
CA THR A 314 13.10 -25.39 -16.97
C THR A 314 13.16 -26.85 -16.55
N PRO A 315 13.92 -27.72 -17.24
CA PRO A 315 13.94 -29.16 -16.99
C PRO A 315 14.35 -29.59 -15.58
N LEU A 316 15.10 -28.75 -14.85
CA LEU A 316 15.48 -28.97 -13.46
C LEU A 316 14.28 -29.09 -12.52
N LEU A 317 13.14 -28.47 -12.86
CA LEU A 317 11.90 -28.50 -12.06
C LEU A 317 11.23 -29.88 -12.00
N ARG A 318 11.69 -30.86 -12.84
CA ARG A 318 11.16 -32.23 -12.86
C ARG A 318 11.26 -32.93 -11.48
N GLY A 319 12.23 -32.52 -10.66
CA GLY A 319 12.44 -33.07 -9.32
C GLY A 319 11.37 -32.66 -8.29
N ILE A 320 10.64 -31.57 -8.53
CA ILE A 320 9.59 -31.09 -7.62
C ILE A 320 8.34 -31.96 -7.80
N ARG A 321 7.91 -32.64 -6.73
CA ARG A 321 6.72 -33.51 -6.75
C ARG A 321 5.45 -32.82 -6.30
N ALA A 322 5.54 -31.60 -5.82
CA ALA A 322 4.41 -30.81 -5.35
C ALA A 322 3.28 -30.74 -6.38
N GLN A 323 2.07 -30.65 -5.87
CA GLN A 323 0.86 -30.36 -6.64
C GLN A 323 0.88 -28.89 -7.07
N VAL A 324 0.76 -28.63 -8.37
CA VAL A 324 0.79 -27.27 -8.92
C VAL A 324 -0.59 -26.66 -8.92
N TRP A 325 -0.67 -25.45 -8.40
CA TRP A 325 -1.83 -24.58 -8.46
C TRP A 325 -1.42 -23.27 -9.13
N THR A 326 -2.16 -22.88 -10.16
CA THR A 326 -1.85 -21.69 -10.94
C THR A 326 -2.90 -20.61 -10.81
N CYS A 327 -2.45 -19.38 -10.90
CA CYS A 327 -3.28 -18.18 -11.03
C CYS A 327 -2.82 -17.43 -12.28
N ASP A 328 -3.71 -17.21 -13.23
CA ASP A 328 -3.50 -16.21 -14.27
C ASP A 328 -3.86 -14.83 -13.70
N PRO A 329 -2.86 -13.96 -13.43
CA PRO A 329 -3.13 -12.73 -12.71
C PRO A 329 -3.98 -11.73 -13.50
N TYR A 330 -4.00 -11.83 -14.82
CA TYR A 330 -4.81 -10.96 -15.68
C TYR A 330 -6.28 -11.41 -15.73
N GLU A 331 -6.52 -12.69 -16.01
CA GLU A 331 -7.87 -13.26 -16.04
C GLU A 331 -8.58 -13.13 -14.70
N MET A 332 -7.85 -13.37 -13.63
CA MET A 332 -8.37 -13.30 -12.26
C MET A 332 -8.41 -11.89 -11.68
N LYS A 333 -7.92 -10.87 -12.39
CA LYS A 333 -7.77 -9.49 -11.89
C LYS A 333 -7.03 -9.44 -10.55
N PHE A 334 -6.03 -10.30 -10.41
CA PHE A 334 -5.35 -10.54 -9.15
C PHE A 334 -4.77 -9.25 -8.56
N TYR A 335 -4.11 -8.45 -9.40
CA TYR A 335 -3.47 -7.21 -8.95
C TYR A 335 -4.44 -6.06 -8.71
N GLU A 336 -5.63 -6.09 -9.29
CA GLU A 336 -6.66 -5.07 -9.11
C GLU A 336 -7.53 -5.33 -7.87
N GLU A 337 -7.69 -6.58 -7.45
CA GLU A 337 -8.60 -6.97 -6.38
C GLU A 337 -7.88 -7.24 -5.05
N THR A 338 -6.84 -8.09 -5.07
CA THR A 338 -6.19 -8.56 -3.84
C THR A 338 -5.51 -7.48 -2.97
N PRO A 339 -5.04 -6.34 -3.51
CA PRO A 339 -4.46 -5.29 -2.69
C PRO A 339 -5.40 -4.71 -1.63
N PHE A 340 -6.69 -4.58 -1.96
CA PHE A 340 -7.70 -4.03 -1.07
C PHE A 340 -8.65 -5.08 -0.53
N HIS A 341 -8.61 -6.32 -1.07
CA HIS A 341 -9.34 -7.50 -0.60
C HIS A 341 -8.41 -8.69 -0.31
N PRO A 342 -7.44 -8.54 0.60
CA PRO A 342 -6.58 -9.66 0.99
C PRO A 342 -7.33 -10.80 1.67
N ASP A 343 -8.51 -10.54 2.22
CA ASP A 343 -9.41 -11.53 2.78
C ASP A 343 -9.89 -12.56 1.74
N LEU A 344 -10.17 -12.13 0.51
CA LEU A 344 -10.56 -13.03 -0.58
C LEU A 344 -9.41 -13.95 -0.99
N LEU A 345 -8.18 -13.40 -1.07
CA LEU A 345 -7.00 -14.21 -1.35
C LEU A 345 -6.70 -15.18 -0.19
N LEU A 346 -6.78 -14.72 1.04
CA LEU A 346 -6.60 -15.58 2.21
C LEU A 346 -7.63 -16.71 2.24
N GLU A 347 -8.91 -16.41 1.94
CA GLU A 347 -9.96 -17.41 1.84
C GLU A 347 -9.63 -18.50 0.81
N ASN A 348 -9.20 -18.12 -0.37
CA ASN A 348 -8.81 -19.06 -1.41
C ASN A 348 -7.61 -19.91 -0.97
N LEU A 349 -6.60 -19.32 -0.33
CA LEU A 349 -5.44 -20.04 0.18
C LEU A 349 -5.84 -21.02 1.30
N VAL A 350 -6.69 -20.61 2.25
CA VAL A 350 -7.16 -21.49 3.34
C VAL A 350 -7.97 -22.65 2.77
N ALA A 351 -8.86 -22.40 1.83
CA ALA A 351 -9.66 -23.46 1.19
C ALA A 351 -8.77 -24.48 0.45
N LEU A 352 -7.72 -24.01 -0.22
CA LEU A 352 -6.76 -24.83 -0.97
C LEU A 352 -5.87 -25.65 -0.02
N LEU A 353 -5.37 -25.03 1.05
CA LEU A 353 -4.43 -25.66 1.99
C LEU A 353 -5.14 -26.57 2.98
N HIS A 354 -6.39 -26.29 3.31
CA HIS A 354 -7.17 -26.96 4.35
C HIS A 354 -8.56 -27.37 3.85
N PRO A 355 -8.67 -28.25 2.84
CA PRO A 355 -9.98 -28.66 2.28
C PRO A 355 -10.91 -29.28 3.31
N GLN A 356 -10.35 -29.83 4.40
CA GLN A 356 -11.14 -30.39 5.51
C GLN A 356 -11.96 -29.32 6.29
N LEU A 357 -11.63 -28.03 6.16
CA LEU A 357 -12.41 -26.94 6.78
C LEU A 357 -13.70 -26.64 6.02
N GLY A 358 -13.88 -27.18 4.81
CA GLY A 358 -15.10 -27.03 4.04
C GLY A 358 -15.40 -25.60 3.59
N ILE A 359 -14.37 -24.75 3.49
CA ILE A 359 -14.50 -23.36 3.03
C ILE A 359 -14.66 -23.37 1.50
N SER A 360 -15.74 -22.71 1.03
CA SER A 360 -15.96 -22.46 -0.40
C SER A 360 -15.60 -21.01 -0.69
N PRO A 361 -14.47 -20.74 -1.36
CA PRO A 361 -14.01 -19.38 -1.56
C PRO A 361 -14.92 -18.62 -2.54
N VAL A 362 -15.17 -17.36 -2.25
CA VAL A 362 -15.93 -16.46 -3.13
C VAL A 362 -15.17 -16.22 -4.45
N ARG A 363 -13.83 -16.23 -4.37
CA ARG A 363 -12.94 -16.12 -5.52
C ARG A 363 -11.94 -17.26 -5.53
N GLU A 364 -11.86 -17.99 -6.65
CA GLU A 364 -10.86 -19.03 -6.88
C GLU A 364 -9.71 -18.45 -7.71
N TYR A 365 -8.78 -17.75 -7.06
CA TYR A 365 -7.59 -17.21 -7.72
C TYR A 365 -6.68 -18.32 -8.23
N PHE A 366 -6.48 -19.34 -7.40
CA PHE A 366 -5.64 -20.48 -7.74
C PHE A 366 -6.50 -21.71 -8.05
N HIS A 367 -6.23 -22.35 -9.17
CA HIS A 367 -6.82 -23.63 -9.55
C HIS A 367 -5.73 -24.67 -9.82
N ARG A 368 -6.06 -25.93 -9.59
CA ARG A 368 -5.11 -27.04 -9.76
C ARG A 368 -4.91 -27.34 -11.25
N VAL A 369 -3.63 -27.58 -11.62
CA VAL A 369 -3.28 -28.07 -12.97
C VAL A 369 -2.64 -29.47 -12.89
N PRO A 370 -2.80 -30.31 -13.96
CA PRO A 370 -2.25 -31.66 -14.03
C PRO A 370 -0.72 -31.69 -14.15
#